data_a9ea114bd05c8312273904856a72a4e1
#
_entry.id   a9ea114bd05c8312273904856a72a4e1
#
_cell.length_a   1.000
_cell.length_b   1.000
_cell.length_c   1.000
_cell.angle_alpha   90.00
_cell.angle_beta   90.00
_cell.angle_gamma   90.00
#
_symmetry.space_group_name_H-M   'P 1'
#
loop_
_entity.id
_entity.type
_entity.pdbx_description
1 polymer ?
#
loop_
_entity_poly.entity_id
_entity_poly.type
_entity_poly.pdbx_seq_one_letter_code
_entity_poly.pdbx_strand_id
1 'polypeptide(L)'
;RGLSLDTAVICCGGGGLAGGSALVFNTTFPQACVWAAEPDTHDDTQRSLQAGQRVSNDPQARSICDAIVTPTPGAITFPVLQACGVEGRSASDDNVLESVAFAANRLKLIVEPGGAIALAVARKHLEELRGQTVVVYLSGGNIDPDMLAHALAAAST
;
A
#
# COMPACT_ATOMS: atom_id res chain seq x y z
N ARG A 1 2.05 -27.24 8.03
CA ARG A 1 1.35 -26.43 9.05
C ARG A 1 0.47 -25.46 8.28
N GLY A 2 -0.86 -25.51 8.48
CA GLY A 2 -1.76 -24.52 7.88
C GLY A 2 -1.44 -23.15 8.48
N LEU A 3 -0.94 -22.22 7.67
CA LEU A 3 -0.81 -20.82 8.05
C LEU A 3 -2.22 -20.21 7.91
N SER A 4 -2.69 -19.52 8.94
CA SER A 4 -3.81 -18.60 8.82
C SER A 4 -3.28 -17.24 8.39
N LEU A 5 -4.00 -16.56 7.53
CA LEU A 5 -3.77 -15.17 7.14
C LEU A 5 -5.04 -14.40 7.45
N ASP A 6 -4.91 -13.29 8.19
CA ASP A 6 -6.04 -12.45 8.54
C ASP A 6 -6.12 -11.20 7.65
N THR A 7 -4.97 -10.59 7.33
CA THR A 7 -4.93 -9.39 6.48
C THR A 7 -3.69 -9.38 5.58
N ALA A 8 -3.88 -8.99 4.32
CA ALA A 8 -2.80 -8.67 3.39
C ALA A 8 -2.84 -7.18 3.03
N VAL A 9 -1.72 -6.46 3.21
CA VAL A 9 -1.58 -5.04 2.86
C VAL A 9 -0.67 -4.92 1.65
N ILE A 10 -1.18 -4.37 0.56
CA ILE A 10 -0.54 -4.41 -0.77
C ILE A 10 -0.52 -3.00 -1.35
N CYS A 11 0.64 -2.54 -1.84
CA CYS A 11 0.76 -1.25 -2.51
C CYS A 11 -0.10 -1.22 -3.78
N CYS A 12 -0.77 -0.11 -4.02
CA CYS A 12 -1.72 0.06 -5.11
C CYS A 12 -1.48 1.39 -5.85
N GLY A 13 -1.15 1.30 -7.13
CA GLY A 13 -1.30 2.37 -8.10
C GLY A 13 -2.49 2.01 -8.99
N GLY A 14 -2.27 1.66 -10.26
CA GLY A 14 -3.34 1.23 -11.17
C GLY A 14 -4.07 -0.08 -10.81
N GLY A 15 -3.74 -0.71 -9.67
CA GLY A 15 -4.43 -1.88 -9.14
C GLY A 15 -3.97 -3.23 -9.66
N GLY A 16 -2.91 -3.29 -10.49
CA GLY A 16 -2.45 -4.56 -11.09
C GLY A 16 -1.95 -5.56 -10.04
N LEU A 17 -1.01 -5.13 -9.20
CA LEU A 17 -0.45 -5.98 -8.14
C LEU A 17 -1.51 -6.32 -7.08
N ALA A 18 -2.25 -5.32 -6.61
CA ALA A 18 -3.29 -5.52 -5.59
C ALA A 18 -4.40 -6.45 -6.09
N GLY A 19 -4.91 -6.24 -7.32
CA GLY A 19 -5.96 -7.08 -7.90
C GLY A 19 -5.51 -8.52 -8.16
N GLY A 20 -4.31 -8.70 -8.74
CA GLY A 20 -3.76 -10.04 -8.94
C GLY A 20 -3.54 -10.80 -7.64
N SER A 21 -3.02 -10.13 -6.62
CA SER A 21 -2.84 -10.71 -5.28
C SER A 21 -4.19 -11.04 -4.62
N ALA A 22 -5.18 -10.15 -4.74
CA ALA A 22 -6.51 -10.35 -4.17
C ALA A 22 -7.19 -11.61 -4.72
N LEU A 23 -7.06 -11.89 -6.02
CA LEU A 23 -7.57 -13.12 -6.63
C LEU A 23 -6.96 -14.36 -5.98
N VAL A 24 -5.65 -14.35 -5.73
CA VAL A 24 -4.95 -15.47 -5.09
C VAL A 24 -5.40 -15.60 -3.64
N PHE A 25 -5.45 -14.50 -2.88
CA PHE A 25 -5.86 -14.54 -1.47
C PHE A 25 -7.29 -15.02 -1.29
N ASN A 26 -8.24 -14.54 -2.10
CA ASN A 26 -9.64 -15.00 -2.04
C ASN A 26 -9.79 -16.51 -2.28
N THR A 27 -8.87 -17.09 -3.07
CA THR A 27 -8.88 -18.54 -3.31
C THR A 27 -8.19 -19.32 -2.20
N THR A 28 -7.07 -18.80 -1.70
CA THR A 28 -6.19 -19.52 -0.77
C THR A 28 -6.54 -19.24 0.70
N PHE A 29 -6.97 -18.03 1.00
CA PHE A 29 -7.32 -17.52 2.33
C PHE A 29 -8.65 -16.74 2.27
N PRO A 30 -9.79 -17.42 2.04
CA PRO A 30 -11.07 -16.75 1.74
C PRO A 30 -11.63 -15.91 2.89
N GLN A 31 -11.06 -16.01 4.09
CA GLN A 31 -11.42 -15.19 5.25
C GLN A 31 -10.48 -13.98 5.45
N ALA A 32 -9.40 -13.88 4.67
CA ALA A 32 -8.44 -12.79 4.82
C ALA A 32 -8.98 -11.51 4.18
N CYS A 33 -8.80 -10.39 4.89
CA CYS A 33 -8.99 -9.07 4.33
C CYS A 33 -7.82 -8.68 3.41
N VAL A 34 -8.09 -8.00 2.31
CA VAL A 34 -7.06 -7.44 1.44
C VAL A 34 -7.18 -5.91 1.43
N TRP A 35 -6.13 -5.23 1.84
CA TRP A 35 -6.03 -3.78 1.83
C TRP A 35 -5.17 -3.30 0.67
N ALA A 36 -5.73 -2.40 -0.15
CA ALA A 36 -5.00 -1.65 -1.16
C ALA A 36 -4.45 -0.38 -0.50
N ALA A 37 -3.13 -0.26 -0.43
CA ALA A 37 -2.44 0.84 0.22
C ALA A 37 -2.03 1.92 -0.78
N GLU A 38 -2.40 3.17 -0.52
CA GLU A 38 -2.18 4.32 -1.38
C GLU A 38 -1.66 5.53 -0.58
N PRO A 39 -0.99 6.52 -1.23
CA PRO A 39 -0.72 7.82 -0.62
C PRO A 39 -2.03 8.59 -0.38
N ASP A 40 -2.11 9.36 0.71
CA ASP A 40 -3.30 10.17 1.04
C ASP A 40 -3.71 11.15 -0.08
N THR A 41 -2.75 11.60 -0.88
CA THR A 41 -2.99 12.52 -2.02
C THR A 41 -3.39 11.79 -3.31
N HIS A 42 -3.26 10.47 -3.35
CA HIS A 42 -3.57 9.62 -4.49
C HIS A 42 -4.35 8.38 -4.02
N ASP A 43 -5.44 8.62 -3.30
CA ASP A 43 -6.32 7.62 -2.70
C ASP A 43 -7.49 7.24 -3.64
N ASP A 44 -7.24 7.31 -4.94
CA ASP A 44 -8.26 7.10 -5.97
C ASP A 44 -8.89 5.70 -5.91
N THR A 45 -8.15 4.66 -5.60
CA THR A 45 -8.70 3.31 -5.42
C THR A 45 -9.61 3.25 -4.19
N GLN A 46 -9.19 3.82 -3.06
CA GLN A 46 -10.01 3.89 -1.85
C GLN A 46 -11.34 4.59 -2.11
N ARG A 47 -11.30 5.80 -2.69
CA ARG A 47 -12.50 6.58 -3.03
C ARG A 47 -13.37 5.89 -4.09
N SER A 48 -12.75 5.26 -5.07
CA SER A 48 -13.46 4.52 -6.11
C SER A 48 -14.21 3.32 -5.56
N LEU A 49 -13.59 2.54 -4.66
CA LEU A 49 -14.23 1.40 -4.01
C LEU A 49 -15.42 1.84 -3.14
N GLN A 50 -15.28 2.93 -2.40
CA GLN A 50 -16.37 3.53 -1.61
C GLN A 50 -17.51 4.05 -2.48
N ALA A 51 -17.19 4.67 -3.61
CA ALA A 51 -18.18 5.23 -4.54
C ALA A 51 -18.83 4.17 -5.47
N GLY A 52 -18.26 2.96 -5.54
CA GLY A 52 -18.70 1.93 -6.48
C GLY A 52 -18.38 2.23 -7.95
N GLN A 53 -17.60 3.26 -8.23
CA GLN A 53 -17.21 3.71 -9.57
C GLN A 53 -15.82 4.34 -9.54
N ARG A 54 -15.12 4.31 -10.68
CA ARG A 54 -13.78 4.90 -10.78
C ARG A 54 -13.82 6.41 -10.60
N VAL A 55 -13.01 6.92 -9.68
CA VAL A 55 -12.82 8.33 -9.35
C VAL A 55 -11.39 8.72 -9.66
N SER A 56 -11.15 9.94 -10.10
CA SER A 56 -9.81 10.45 -10.41
C SER A 56 -9.23 11.25 -9.26
N ASN A 57 -7.89 11.26 -9.20
CA ASN A 57 -7.12 12.17 -8.35
C ASN A 57 -7.08 13.58 -8.92
N ASP A 58 -6.74 14.55 -8.07
CA ASP A 58 -6.40 15.90 -8.52
C ASP A 58 -5.12 15.82 -9.39
N PRO A 59 -5.14 16.33 -10.63
CA PRO A 59 -3.95 16.35 -11.50
C PRO A 59 -2.76 17.14 -10.92
N GLN A 60 -3.02 18.02 -9.95
CA GLN A 60 -1.98 18.80 -9.27
C GLN A 60 -1.45 18.14 -8.00
N ALA A 61 -2.08 17.06 -7.54
CA ALA A 61 -1.60 16.31 -6.38
C ALA A 61 -0.17 15.78 -6.62
N ARG A 62 0.59 15.69 -5.55
CA ARG A 62 1.96 15.17 -5.57
C ARG A 62 2.14 14.24 -4.38
N SER A 63 2.98 13.23 -4.57
CA SER A 63 3.45 12.33 -3.52
C SER A 63 4.87 11.87 -3.85
N ILE A 64 5.63 11.52 -2.83
CA ILE A 64 6.95 10.88 -2.97
C ILE A 64 6.85 9.43 -3.48
N CYS A 65 5.67 8.84 -3.50
CA CYS A 65 5.40 7.49 -3.98
C CYS A 65 5.26 7.45 -5.52
N ASP A 66 6.20 8.01 -6.26
CA ASP A 66 6.16 8.27 -7.70
C ASP A 66 5.82 7.03 -8.56
N ALA A 67 6.25 5.84 -8.12
CA ALA A 67 5.98 4.58 -8.82
C ALA A 67 4.49 4.16 -8.82
N ILE A 68 3.65 4.75 -7.95
CA ILE A 68 2.25 4.35 -7.78
C ILE A 68 1.26 5.52 -7.90
N VAL A 69 1.70 6.73 -8.23
CA VAL A 69 0.83 7.90 -8.45
C VAL A 69 0.12 7.78 -9.81
N THR A 70 -1.03 7.15 -9.80
CA THR A 70 -1.89 6.99 -10.99
C THR A 70 -3.06 7.97 -10.95
N PRO A 71 -3.56 8.46 -12.10
CA PRO A 71 -4.67 9.42 -12.11
C PRO A 71 -6.01 8.81 -11.70
N THR A 72 -6.17 7.50 -11.86
CA THR A 72 -7.41 6.76 -11.55
C THR A 72 -7.11 5.25 -11.57
N PRO A 73 -7.88 4.40 -10.86
CA PRO A 73 -7.70 2.96 -10.93
C PRO A 73 -7.84 2.43 -12.36
N GLY A 74 -7.13 1.38 -12.69
CA GLY A 74 -7.20 0.77 -14.03
C GLY A 74 -8.62 0.28 -14.37
N ALA A 75 -9.03 0.42 -15.63
CA ALA A 75 -10.36 0.00 -16.07
C ALA A 75 -10.59 -1.53 -15.93
N ILE A 76 -9.53 -2.31 -16.04
CA ILE A 76 -9.58 -3.78 -15.90
C ILE A 76 -9.43 -4.20 -14.43
N THR A 77 -8.58 -3.51 -13.68
CA THR A 77 -8.23 -3.89 -12.31
C THR A 77 -9.30 -3.48 -11.29
N PHE A 78 -9.96 -2.35 -11.50
CA PHE A 78 -11.00 -1.86 -10.58
C PHE A 78 -12.14 -2.87 -10.37
N PRO A 79 -12.79 -3.44 -11.42
CA PRO A 79 -13.79 -4.48 -11.21
C PRO A 79 -13.27 -5.72 -10.45
N VAL A 80 -12.00 -6.07 -10.62
CA VAL A 80 -11.37 -7.18 -9.89
C VAL A 80 -11.26 -6.83 -8.41
N LEU A 81 -10.77 -5.62 -8.08
CA LEU A 81 -10.68 -5.16 -6.69
C LEU A 81 -12.04 -5.16 -6.00
N GLN A 82 -13.09 -4.68 -6.69
CA GLN A 82 -14.46 -4.70 -6.18
C GLN A 82 -14.97 -6.13 -5.95
N ALA A 83 -14.83 -7.00 -6.94
CA ALA A 83 -15.30 -8.39 -6.85
C ALA A 83 -14.58 -9.18 -5.76
N CYS A 84 -13.33 -8.84 -5.47
CA CYS A 84 -12.53 -9.43 -4.39
C CYS A 84 -12.79 -8.81 -3.01
N GLY A 85 -13.65 -7.80 -2.89
CA GLY A 85 -13.93 -7.16 -1.62
C GLY A 85 -12.72 -6.42 -1.02
N VAL A 86 -11.83 -5.89 -1.89
CA VAL A 86 -10.64 -5.16 -1.44
C VAL A 86 -11.06 -3.86 -0.75
N GLU A 87 -10.40 -3.53 0.35
CA GLU A 87 -10.58 -2.28 1.06
C GLU A 87 -9.42 -1.32 0.78
N GLY A 88 -9.72 -0.06 0.46
CA GLY A 88 -8.70 0.98 0.31
C GLY A 88 -8.27 1.53 1.67
N ARG A 89 -6.98 1.76 1.84
CA ARG A 89 -6.37 2.43 3.00
C ARG A 89 -5.26 3.35 2.51
N SER A 90 -5.08 4.48 3.18
CA SER A 90 -4.05 5.44 2.79
C SER A 90 -3.16 5.88 3.94
N ALA A 91 -1.97 6.39 3.59
CA ALA A 91 -1.02 6.97 4.52
C ALA A 91 -0.35 8.21 3.92
N SER A 92 0.11 9.13 4.78
CA SER A 92 0.82 10.33 4.36
C SER A 92 2.25 10.03 3.89
N ASP A 93 2.83 10.96 3.13
CA ASP A 93 4.24 10.90 2.73
C ASP A 93 5.17 10.83 3.95
N ASP A 94 4.84 11.49 5.06
CA ASP A 94 5.61 11.39 6.31
C ASP A 94 5.59 9.96 6.88
N ASN A 95 4.43 9.30 6.90
CA ASN A 95 4.34 7.90 7.32
C ASN A 95 5.15 6.97 6.40
N VAL A 96 5.23 7.32 5.11
CA VAL A 96 6.04 6.58 4.14
C VAL A 96 7.53 6.76 4.43
N LEU A 97 8.02 8.00 4.65
CA LEU A 97 9.42 8.27 5.01
C LEU A 97 9.83 7.52 6.27
N GLU A 98 9.01 7.57 7.32
CA GLU A 98 9.24 6.79 8.54
C GLU A 98 9.32 5.27 8.26
N SER A 99 8.52 4.78 7.32
CA SER A 99 8.47 3.35 6.97
C SER A 99 9.65 2.93 6.11
N VAL A 100 10.14 3.78 5.21
CA VAL A 100 11.42 3.59 4.49
C VAL A 100 12.57 3.49 5.49
N ALA A 101 12.66 4.43 6.43
CA ALA A 101 13.68 4.41 7.47
C ALA A 101 13.56 3.17 8.38
N PHE A 102 12.35 2.78 8.76
CA PHE A 102 12.11 1.57 9.53
C PHE A 102 12.58 0.32 8.78
N ALA A 103 12.25 0.19 7.49
CA ALA A 103 12.69 -0.93 6.67
C ALA A 103 14.21 -1.02 6.62
N ALA A 104 14.91 0.09 6.38
CA ALA A 104 16.36 0.15 6.37
C ALA A 104 16.98 -0.18 7.74
N ASN A 105 16.50 0.47 8.81
CA ASN A 105 17.11 0.39 10.13
C ASN A 105 16.77 -0.90 10.89
N ARG A 106 15.56 -1.43 10.73
CA ARG A 106 15.04 -2.57 11.50
C ARG A 106 14.99 -3.87 10.71
N LEU A 107 14.56 -3.79 9.45
CA LEU A 107 14.44 -4.97 8.60
C LEU A 107 15.67 -5.22 7.73
N LYS A 108 16.58 -4.23 7.62
CA LYS A 108 17.76 -4.26 6.73
C LYS A 108 17.39 -4.41 5.26
N LEU A 109 16.27 -3.79 4.89
CA LEU A 109 15.75 -3.78 3.53
C LEU A 109 15.77 -2.35 2.98
N ILE A 110 16.24 -2.19 1.77
CA ILE A 110 16.15 -0.93 1.03
C ILE A 110 14.88 -0.99 0.20
N VAL A 111 13.96 -0.05 0.48
CA VAL A 111 12.64 0.02 -0.14
C VAL A 111 12.38 1.43 -0.63
N GLU A 112 11.86 1.59 -1.85
CA GLU A 112 11.42 2.89 -2.37
C GLU A 112 10.11 3.35 -1.73
N PRO A 113 9.75 4.65 -1.77
CA PRO A 113 8.52 5.16 -1.15
C PRO A 113 7.26 4.42 -1.59
N GLY A 114 7.06 4.22 -2.92
CA GLY A 114 5.92 3.47 -3.44
C GLY A 114 5.89 2.01 -3.00
N GLY A 115 7.06 1.40 -2.80
CA GLY A 115 7.18 0.04 -2.25
C GLY A 115 6.95 -0.04 -0.74
N ALA A 116 7.16 1.07 0.00
CA ALA A 116 7.00 1.14 1.44
C ALA A 116 5.57 1.53 1.88
N ILE A 117 4.69 1.97 0.98
CA ILE A 117 3.35 2.46 1.32
C ILE A 117 2.51 1.43 2.08
N ALA A 118 2.61 0.14 1.73
CA ALA A 118 1.89 -0.91 2.42
C ALA A 118 2.37 -1.05 3.88
N LEU A 119 3.66 -0.88 4.13
CA LEU A 119 4.21 -0.85 5.49
C LEU A 119 3.75 0.40 6.25
N ALA A 120 3.69 1.55 5.58
CA ALA A 120 3.19 2.80 6.17
C ALA A 120 1.73 2.68 6.60
N VAL A 121 0.87 2.14 5.74
CA VAL A 121 -0.52 1.84 6.05
C VAL A 121 -0.64 0.84 7.20
N ALA A 122 0.09 -0.27 7.17
CA ALA A 122 0.07 -1.25 8.25
C ALA A 122 0.50 -0.64 9.59
N ARG A 123 1.53 0.21 9.62
CA ARG A 123 2.00 0.90 10.83
C ARG A 123 0.99 1.95 11.33
N LYS A 124 0.34 2.68 10.45
CA LYS A 124 -0.72 3.64 10.78
C LYS A 124 -1.94 2.95 11.43
N HIS A 125 -2.24 1.72 11.02
CA HIS A 125 -3.40 0.95 11.48
C HIS A 125 -3.05 -0.22 12.43
N LEU A 126 -1.96 -0.12 13.19
CA LEU A 126 -1.49 -1.19 14.09
C LEU A 126 -2.54 -1.69 15.08
N GLU A 127 -3.41 -0.81 15.58
CA GLU A 127 -4.46 -1.20 16.53
C GLU A 127 -5.52 -2.11 15.88
N GLU A 128 -5.89 -1.84 14.61
CA GLU A 128 -6.81 -2.69 13.84
C GLU A 128 -6.19 -4.07 13.54
N LEU A 129 -4.86 -4.12 13.37
CA LEU A 129 -4.12 -5.33 13.03
C LEU A 129 -3.64 -6.12 14.26
N ARG A 130 -3.92 -5.65 15.47
CA ARG A 130 -3.45 -6.29 16.71
C ARG A 130 -3.98 -7.72 16.84
N GLY A 131 -3.06 -8.66 17.04
CA GLY A 131 -3.37 -10.10 17.20
C GLY A 131 -3.63 -10.84 15.89
N GLN A 132 -3.50 -10.16 14.74
CA GLN A 132 -3.66 -10.76 13.41
C GLN A 132 -2.33 -11.27 12.83
N THR A 133 -2.43 -12.25 11.96
CA THR A 133 -1.36 -12.65 11.04
C THR A 133 -1.45 -11.78 9.79
N VAL A 134 -0.48 -10.89 9.60
CA VAL A 134 -0.51 -9.89 8.53
C VAL A 134 0.63 -10.11 7.54
N VAL A 135 0.32 -10.11 6.26
CA VAL A 135 1.31 -10.03 5.18
C VAL A 135 1.37 -8.60 4.67
N VAL A 136 2.57 -8.02 4.65
CA VAL A 136 2.82 -6.68 4.13
C VAL A 136 3.76 -6.76 2.93
N TYR A 137 3.37 -6.18 1.80
CA TYR A 137 4.19 -6.16 0.59
C TYR A 137 5.18 -5.02 0.62
N LEU A 138 6.46 -5.33 0.41
CA LEU A 138 7.53 -4.39 0.11
C LEU A 138 7.92 -4.62 -1.34
N SER A 139 7.33 -3.87 -2.27
CA SER A 139 7.26 -4.25 -3.69
C SER A 139 8.39 -3.72 -4.55
N GLY A 140 9.17 -2.75 -4.09
CA GLY A 140 10.23 -2.14 -4.88
C GLY A 140 11.33 -1.53 -4.02
N GLY A 141 12.55 -1.43 -4.57
CA GLY A 141 13.72 -0.90 -3.88
C GLY A 141 14.56 0.07 -4.73
N ASN A 142 14.02 0.59 -5.83
CA ASN A 142 14.69 1.54 -6.70
C ASN A 142 14.59 2.97 -6.15
N ILE A 143 15.22 3.21 -5.01
CA ILE A 143 15.20 4.49 -4.31
C ILE A 143 16.44 5.30 -4.61
N ASP A 144 16.28 6.61 -4.86
CA ASP A 144 17.41 7.53 -4.98
C ASP A 144 18.17 7.64 -3.67
N PRO A 145 19.53 7.70 -3.69
CA PRO A 145 20.34 7.83 -2.49
C PRO A 145 19.98 9.04 -1.63
N ASP A 146 19.63 10.18 -2.24
CA ASP A 146 19.23 11.39 -1.53
C ASP A 146 17.87 11.21 -0.82
N MET A 147 16.93 10.52 -1.46
CA MET A 147 15.64 10.19 -0.84
C MET A 147 15.83 9.24 0.35
N LEU A 148 16.69 8.25 0.22
CA LEU A 148 17.03 7.34 1.32
C LEU A 148 17.68 8.09 2.48
N ALA A 149 18.65 8.96 2.18
CA ALA A 149 19.32 9.79 3.18
C ALA A 149 18.32 10.70 3.91
N HIS A 150 17.39 11.31 3.17
CA HIS A 150 16.33 12.14 3.73
C HIS A 150 15.43 11.33 4.69
N ALA A 151 14.97 10.16 4.29
CA ALA A 151 14.15 9.30 5.14
C ALA A 151 14.88 8.89 6.44
N LEU A 152 16.16 8.52 6.34
CA LEU A 152 16.97 8.14 7.50
C LEU A 152 17.19 9.32 8.47
N ALA A 153 17.38 10.53 7.96
CA ALA A 153 17.54 11.73 8.78
C ALA A 153 16.24 12.11 9.51
N ALA A 154 15.10 12.05 8.83
CA ALA A 154 13.79 12.34 9.42
C ALA A 154 13.42 11.39 10.58
N ALA A 155 13.85 10.15 10.54
CA ALA A 155 13.59 9.15 11.59
C ALA A 155 14.54 9.23 12.79
N SER A 156 15.54 10.11 12.76
CA SER A 156 16.54 10.27 13.84
C SER A 156 16.15 11.36 14.84
N THR A 157 15.06 12.07 14.59
CA THR A 157 14.46 13.09 15.45
C THR A 157 13.25 12.54 16.20
#